data_ebfb164bb067241e7c2b7e3c6890090e
#
_entry.id   ebfb164bb067241e7c2b7e3c6890090e
#
_cell.length_a   1.000
_cell.length_b   1.000
_cell.length_c   1.000
_cell.angle_alpha   90.00
_cell.angle_beta   90.00
_cell.angle_gamma   90.00
#
_symmetry.space_group_name_H-M   'P 1'
#
loop_
_entity.id
_entity.type
_entity.pdbx_description
1 polymer ?
#
loop_
_entity_poly.entity_id
_entity_poly.type
_entity_poly.pdbx_seq_one_letter_code
_entity_poly.pdbx_strand_id
1 'polypeptide(L)'
;MRIIFRLLQIALIAFPLLAMKQDKPLRVIFFGDSITQAGVGPKGYITMMTEILKTNNQSGQFELMGAGIGGNKVYDLYLRLEDDVLSKKPDVVFIYVGINDVWHKSSMGTGTDPDKYVKFYEALIKKMKAQNIRVILCTPTVIGERNDNSNMQDGDLNHYSKLIRDIAAKNNLQLCDLRKYFQEYEVKNNPENKEKEILTTDRVHLNETGNKFLAEKMMEALLKK
;
A
#
# COMPACT_ATOMS: atom_id res chain seq x y z
N MET A 1 75.22 30.27 -27.88
CA MET A 1 73.82 29.89 -28.19
C MET A 1 73.39 28.79 -27.20
N ARG A 2 72.61 29.12 -26.17
CA ARG A 2 72.12 28.15 -25.18
C ARG A 2 70.65 27.92 -25.44
N ILE A 3 70.26 26.73 -25.86
CA ILE A 3 68.89 26.31 -26.09
C ILE A 3 68.32 25.81 -24.76
N ILE A 4 67.33 26.48 -24.22
CA ILE A 4 66.64 26.11 -22.97
C ILE A 4 65.43 25.24 -23.36
N PHE A 5 65.50 23.93 -23.07
CA PHE A 5 64.34 23.01 -23.15
C PHE A 5 63.41 23.28 -21.98
N ARG A 6 62.22 23.75 -22.22
CA ARG A 6 61.14 23.79 -21.22
C ARG A 6 60.35 22.47 -21.29
N LEU A 7 60.53 21.65 -20.28
CA LEU A 7 59.68 20.47 -20.05
C LEU A 7 58.32 20.94 -19.50
N LEU A 8 57.27 20.72 -20.30
CA LEU A 8 55.90 20.92 -19.88
C LEU A 8 55.47 19.67 -19.11
N GLN A 9 55.38 19.73 -17.77
CA GLN A 9 54.76 18.68 -16.96
C GLN A 9 53.24 18.80 -17.06
N ILE A 10 52.58 17.88 -17.78
CA ILE A 10 51.13 17.71 -17.80
C ILE A 10 50.79 16.94 -16.52
N ALA A 11 50.29 17.62 -15.50
CA ALA A 11 49.70 16.99 -14.33
C ALA A 11 48.35 16.36 -14.71
N LEU A 12 48.32 15.04 -14.83
CA LEU A 12 47.09 14.25 -15.01
C LEU A 12 46.35 14.29 -13.68
N ILE A 13 45.33 15.16 -13.55
CA ILE A 13 44.42 15.18 -12.41
C ILE A 13 43.50 13.97 -12.57
N ALA A 14 43.82 12.88 -11.89
CA ALA A 14 42.93 11.75 -11.75
C ALA A 14 41.73 12.19 -10.86
N PHE A 15 40.61 12.51 -11.49
CA PHE A 15 39.34 12.66 -10.79
C PHE A 15 38.95 11.27 -10.23
N PRO A 16 38.83 11.09 -8.90
CA PRO A 16 38.28 9.84 -8.40
C PRO A 16 36.84 9.77 -8.86
N LEU A 17 36.51 8.84 -9.74
CA LEU A 17 35.13 8.40 -9.95
C LEU A 17 34.67 7.83 -8.60
N LEU A 18 34.02 8.66 -7.78
CA LEU A 18 33.19 8.16 -6.70
C LEU A 18 32.12 7.28 -7.36
N ALA A 19 32.33 5.98 -7.36
CA ALA A 19 31.31 5.01 -7.66
C ALA A 19 30.18 5.27 -6.66
N MET A 20 29.10 5.93 -7.12
CA MET A 20 27.88 6.05 -6.35
C MET A 20 27.41 4.62 -6.03
N LYS A 21 27.60 4.21 -4.78
CA LYS A 21 27.08 2.95 -4.29
C LYS A 21 25.57 3.02 -4.49
N GLN A 22 25.07 2.32 -5.46
CA GLN A 22 23.64 2.23 -5.69
C GLN A 22 23.05 1.51 -4.47
N ASP A 23 22.35 2.25 -3.62
CA ASP A 23 21.69 1.67 -2.46
C ASP A 23 20.72 0.58 -2.94
N LYS A 24 20.71 -0.55 -2.22
CA LYS A 24 19.79 -1.65 -2.53
C LYS A 24 18.36 -1.12 -2.52
N PRO A 25 17.52 -1.47 -3.52
CA PRO A 25 16.11 -1.07 -3.52
C PRO A 25 15.42 -1.44 -2.21
N LEU A 26 14.60 -0.54 -1.67
CA LEU A 26 13.74 -0.84 -0.54
C LEU A 26 12.69 -1.86 -0.96
N ARG A 27 12.61 -2.96 -0.25
CA ARG A 27 11.61 -3.99 -0.49
C ARG A 27 10.30 -3.62 0.18
N VAL A 28 9.25 -3.46 -0.62
CA VAL A 28 7.92 -3.05 -0.19
C VAL A 28 6.94 -4.19 -0.43
N ILE A 29 6.28 -4.68 0.63
CA ILE A 29 5.25 -5.71 0.52
C ILE A 29 3.88 -5.10 0.77
N PHE A 30 2.95 -5.34 -0.16
CA PHE A 30 1.53 -5.06 -0.01
C PHE A 30 0.85 -6.33 0.50
N PHE A 31 0.40 -6.31 1.76
CA PHE A 31 -0.13 -7.45 2.46
C PHE A 31 -1.64 -7.30 2.64
N GLY A 32 -2.44 -8.16 1.97
CA GLY A 32 -3.88 -7.95 1.90
C GLY A 32 -4.68 -9.13 1.35
N ASP A 33 -5.83 -8.81 0.82
CA ASP A 33 -6.85 -9.73 0.33
C ASP A 33 -6.92 -9.81 -1.21
N SER A 34 -8.12 -10.03 -1.78
CA SER A 34 -8.36 -10.12 -3.23
C SER A 34 -7.99 -8.87 -4.00
N ILE A 35 -8.14 -7.68 -3.41
CA ILE A 35 -7.78 -6.42 -4.06
C ILE A 35 -6.24 -6.37 -4.25
N THR A 36 -5.49 -6.79 -3.25
CA THR A 36 -4.03 -6.90 -3.34
C THR A 36 -3.59 -8.05 -4.25
N GLN A 37 -4.32 -9.17 -4.24
CA GLN A 37 -4.06 -10.28 -5.18
C GLN A 37 -4.22 -9.84 -6.63
N ALA A 38 -5.28 -9.11 -6.95
CA ALA A 38 -5.49 -8.53 -8.29
C ALA A 38 -4.49 -7.40 -8.60
N GLY A 39 -3.96 -6.75 -7.56
CA GLY A 39 -3.06 -5.61 -7.67
C GLY A 39 -1.76 -5.85 -8.43
N VAL A 40 -1.29 -7.11 -8.51
CA VAL A 40 -0.10 -7.49 -9.29
C VAL A 40 -0.42 -7.86 -10.74
N GLY A 41 -1.69 -7.96 -11.09
CA GLY A 41 -2.15 -8.27 -12.44
C GLY A 41 -2.00 -7.08 -13.40
N PRO A 42 -2.29 -7.29 -14.70
CA PRO A 42 -2.37 -6.20 -15.67
C PRO A 42 -3.38 -5.15 -15.20
N LYS A 43 -2.96 -3.86 -15.19
CA LYS A 43 -3.77 -2.72 -14.69
C LYS A 43 -4.09 -2.78 -13.18
N GLY A 44 -3.47 -3.67 -12.42
CA GLY A 44 -3.56 -3.68 -10.96
C GLY A 44 -2.73 -2.56 -10.33
N TYR A 45 -3.12 -2.11 -9.13
CA TYR A 45 -2.53 -0.93 -8.50
C TYR A 45 -1.02 -1.06 -8.24
N ILE A 46 -0.50 -2.24 -7.89
CA ILE A 46 0.94 -2.46 -7.67
C ILE A 46 1.71 -2.35 -8.98
N THR A 47 1.14 -2.90 -10.07
CA THR A 47 1.70 -2.76 -11.42
C THR A 47 1.72 -1.29 -11.84
N MET A 48 0.63 -0.55 -11.60
CA MET A 48 0.56 0.89 -11.89
C MET A 48 1.56 1.69 -11.06
N MET A 49 1.77 1.36 -9.77
CA MET A 49 2.81 1.98 -8.94
C MET A 49 4.21 1.76 -9.54
N THR A 50 4.48 0.55 -10.06
CA THR A 50 5.75 0.25 -10.74
C THR A 50 5.94 1.13 -11.98
N GLU A 51 4.89 1.36 -12.77
CA GLU A 51 4.94 2.26 -13.93
C GLU A 51 5.14 3.73 -13.52
N ILE A 52 4.49 4.17 -12.43
CA ILE A 52 4.71 5.52 -11.86
C ILE A 52 6.19 5.69 -11.46
N LEU A 53 6.79 4.70 -10.79
CA LEU A 53 8.21 4.74 -10.42
C LEU A 53 9.13 4.80 -11.65
N LYS A 54 8.82 4.08 -12.71
CA LYS A 54 9.57 4.14 -13.97
C LYS A 54 9.49 5.54 -14.61
N THR A 55 8.29 6.09 -14.70
CA THR A 55 8.06 7.41 -15.29
C THR A 55 8.80 8.50 -14.53
N ASN A 56 8.91 8.37 -13.20
CA ASN A 56 9.60 9.31 -12.33
C ASN A 56 11.12 9.04 -12.20
N ASN A 57 11.70 8.12 -12.98
CA ASN A 57 13.10 7.69 -12.87
C ASN A 57 13.49 7.15 -11.48
N GLN A 58 12.55 6.50 -10.78
CA GLN A 58 12.71 5.96 -9.43
C GLN A 58 12.68 4.42 -9.38
N SER A 59 12.68 3.72 -10.52
CA SER A 59 12.57 2.25 -10.61
C SER A 59 13.63 1.48 -9.83
N GLY A 60 14.81 2.07 -9.60
CA GLY A 60 15.87 1.46 -8.79
C GLY A 60 15.74 1.67 -7.28
N GLN A 61 14.77 2.45 -6.82
CA GLN A 61 14.62 2.78 -5.40
C GLN A 61 13.75 1.80 -4.63
N PHE A 62 12.81 1.12 -5.31
CA PHE A 62 11.83 0.24 -4.67
C PHE A 62 11.65 -1.06 -5.45
N GLU A 63 11.54 -2.17 -4.70
CA GLU A 63 11.09 -3.49 -5.17
C GLU A 63 9.68 -3.73 -4.62
N LEU A 64 8.65 -3.62 -5.47
CA LEU A 64 7.25 -3.74 -5.06
C LEU A 64 6.75 -5.18 -5.20
N MET A 65 6.19 -5.74 -4.15
CA MET A 65 5.73 -7.13 -4.09
C MET A 65 4.30 -7.20 -3.52
N GLY A 66 3.43 -7.96 -4.18
CA GLY A 66 2.09 -8.27 -3.66
C GLY A 66 2.08 -9.57 -2.86
N ALA A 67 1.42 -9.56 -1.71
CA ALA A 67 1.12 -10.71 -0.87
C ALA A 67 -0.38 -10.72 -0.55
N GLY A 68 -1.22 -10.75 -1.60
CA GLY A 68 -2.68 -10.78 -1.51
C GLY A 68 -3.23 -12.18 -1.74
N ILE A 69 -4.26 -12.57 -0.95
CA ILE A 69 -5.04 -13.81 -1.16
C ILE A 69 -6.52 -13.48 -1.02
N GLY A 70 -7.32 -13.91 -2.01
CA GLY A 70 -8.77 -13.67 -2.05
C GLY A 70 -9.50 -14.15 -0.82
N GLY A 71 -10.46 -13.34 -0.34
CA GLY A 71 -11.28 -13.68 0.83
C GLY A 71 -10.61 -13.50 2.19
N ASN A 72 -9.30 -13.20 2.22
CA ASN A 72 -8.56 -13.07 3.47
C ASN A 72 -9.10 -11.95 4.38
N LYS A 73 -9.04 -12.22 5.66
CA LYS A 73 -9.35 -11.36 6.79
C LYS A 73 -8.11 -11.13 7.63
N VAL A 74 -8.18 -10.25 8.60
CA VAL A 74 -7.02 -9.90 9.44
C VAL A 74 -6.36 -11.11 10.10
N TYR A 75 -7.12 -12.11 10.53
CA TYR A 75 -6.59 -13.33 11.14
C TYR A 75 -5.85 -14.24 10.13
N ASP A 76 -6.30 -14.27 8.87
CA ASP A 76 -5.61 -15.02 7.81
C ASP A 76 -4.23 -14.40 7.54
N LEU A 77 -4.14 -13.05 7.53
CA LEU A 77 -2.87 -12.36 7.43
C LEU A 77 -1.93 -12.74 8.58
N TYR A 78 -2.44 -12.83 9.81
CA TYR A 78 -1.64 -13.22 10.96
C TYR A 78 -1.07 -14.64 10.80
N LEU A 79 -1.87 -15.58 10.30
CA LEU A 79 -1.47 -16.98 10.12
C LEU A 79 -0.37 -17.17 9.08
N ARG A 80 -0.33 -16.33 8.03
CA ARG A 80 0.65 -16.42 6.94
C ARG A 80 1.74 -15.35 6.97
N LEU A 81 1.79 -14.53 8.03
CA LEU A 81 2.73 -13.43 8.17
C LEU A 81 4.19 -13.85 7.99
N GLU A 82 4.59 -14.97 8.61
CA GLU A 82 5.97 -15.45 8.57
C GLU A 82 6.41 -15.78 7.15
N ASP A 83 5.64 -16.62 6.46
CA ASP A 83 5.98 -17.15 5.15
C ASP A 83 5.86 -16.10 4.04
N ASP A 84 4.83 -15.27 4.09
CA ASP A 84 4.51 -14.34 3.01
C ASP A 84 5.19 -12.98 3.15
N VAL A 85 5.61 -12.62 4.35
CA VAL A 85 6.16 -11.30 4.65
C VAL A 85 7.52 -11.36 5.33
N LEU A 86 7.62 -11.90 6.57
CA LEU A 86 8.82 -11.75 7.38
C LEU A 86 10.02 -12.50 6.79
N SER A 87 9.81 -13.70 6.22
CA SER A 87 10.86 -14.47 5.51
C SER A 87 11.50 -13.70 4.35
N LYS A 88 10.76 -12.77 3.74
CA LYS A 88 11.23 -11.93 2.61
C LYS A 88 12.01 -10.70 3.05
N LYS A 89 12.10 -10.45 4.37
CA LYS A 89 12.86 -9.34 4.96
C LYS A 89 12.54 -8.00 4.30
N PRO A 90 11.26 -7.55 4.32
CA PRO A 90 10.88 -6.27 3.72
C PRO A 90 11.37 -5.08 4.57
N ASP A 91 11.58 -3.95 3.91
CA ASP A 91 11.85 -2.67 4.56
C ASP A 91 10.53 -1.95 4.90
N VAL A 92 9.50 -2.13 4.07
CA VAL A 92 8.19 -1.50 4.23
C VAL A 92 7.08 -2.52 3.99
N VAL A 93 6.04 -2.48 4.82
CA VAL A 93 4.83 -3.29 4.63
C VAL A 93 3.59 -2.40 4.69
N PHE A 94 2.79 -2.44 3.64
CA PHE A 94 1.43 -1.94 3.67
C PHE A 94 0.50 -3.04 4.16
N ILE A 95 -0.27 -2.82 5.22
CA ILE A 95 -1.34 -3.72 5.65
C ILE A 95 -2.66 -3.17 5.10
N TYR A 96 -3.22 -3.84 4.09
CA TYR A 96 -4.47 -3.46 3.45
C TYR A 96 -5.48 -4.62 3.49
N VAL A 97 -6.22 -4.71 4.58
CA VAL A 97 -7.23 -5.73 4.86
C VAL A 97 -8.35 -5.15 5.72
N GLY A 98 -9.54 -5.74 5.64
CA GLY A 98 -10.69 -5.32 6.46
C GLY A 98 -12.02 -5.35 5.71
N ILE A 99 -12.01 -5.30 4.38
CA ILE A 99 -13.24 -5.41 3.60
C ILE A 99 -13.95 -6.74 3.88
N ASN A 100 -13.24 -7.85 3.86
CA ASN A 100 -13.82 -9.17 4.10
C ASN A 100 -14.16 -9.40 5.58
N ASP A 101 -13.51 -8.70 6.50
CA ASP A 101 -13.85 -8.71 7.92
C ASP A 101 -15.26 -8.15 8.16
N VAL A 102 -15.68 -7.17 7.34
CA VAL A 102 -17.00 -6.56 7.33
C VAL A 102 -17.96 -7.29 6.39
N TRP A 103 -17.59 -7.42 5.10
CA TRP A 103 -18.45 -7.94 4.05
C TRP A 103 -18.89 -9.38 4.29
N HIS A 104 -17.94 -10.26 4.62
CA HIS A 104 -18.24 -11.68 4.84
C HIS A 104 -18.98 -11.91 6.16
N LYS A 105 -18.99 -10.96 7.09
CA LYS A 105 -19.81 -11.07 8.30
C LYS A 105 -21.31 -11.14 7.97
N SER A 106 -21.75 -10.27 7.06
CA SER A 106 -23.15 -10.24 6.64
C SER A 106 -23.49 -11.24 5.54
N SER A 107 -22.56 -11.52 4.61
CA SER A 107 -22.83 -12.37 3.44
C SER A 107 -22.56 -13.86 3.67
N MET A 108 -21.64 -14.22 4.58
CA MET A 108 -21.16 -15.58 4.80
C MET A 108 -21.10 -16.01 6.28
N GLY A 109 -21.37 -15.11 7.22
CA GLY A 109 -21.24 -15.39 8.67
C GLY A 109 -19.80 -15.57 9.15
N THR A 110 -18.79 -15.12 8.38
CA THR A 110 -17.36 -15.40 8.63
C THR A 110 -16.51 -14.14 8.80
N GLY A 111 -17.08 -13.03 9.19
CA GLY A 111 -16.34 -11.79 9.49
C GLY A 111 -15.52 -11.88 10.76
N THR A 112 -14.77 -10.84 11.06
CA THR A 112 -14.00 -10.72 12.30
C THR A 112 -14.66 -9.69 13.22
N ASP A 113 -14.91 -10.05 14.49
CA ASP A 113 -15.46 -9.09 15.44
C ASP A 113 -14.47 -7.97 15.74
N PRO A 114 -14.95 -6.74 16.04
CA PRO A 114 -14.11 -5.56 16.19
C PRO A 114 -12.97 -5.72 17.21
N ASP A 115 -13.23 -6.37 18.36
CA ASP A 115 -12.22 -6.59 19.41
C ASP A 115 -11.12 -7.55 18.98
N LYS A 116 -11.47 -8.59 18.21
CA LYS A 116 -10.52 -9.54 17.63
C LYS A 116 -9.75 -8.89 16.49
N TYR A 117 -10.41 -8.08 15.67
CA TYR A 117 -9.79 -7.33 14.57
C TYR A 117 -8.63 -6.48 15.10
N VAL A 118 -8.88 -5.70 16.16
CA VAL A 118 -7.84 -4.89 16.82
C VAL A 118 -6.69 -5.76 17.34
N LYS A 119 -7.01 -6.88 18.03
CA LYS A 119 -5.98 -7.77 18.58
C LYS A 119 -5.07 -8.38 17.52
N PHE A 120 -5.63 -8.80 16.37
CA PHE A 120 -4.83 -9.34 15.27
C PHE A 120 -3.97 -8.26 14.60
N TYR A 121 -4.50 -7.06 14.39
CA TYR A 121 -3.70 -5.93 13.91
C TYR A 121 -2.52 -5.60 14.82
N GLU A 122 -2.77 -5.50 16.12
CA GLU A 122 -1.71 -5.25 17.11
C GLU A 122 -0.65 -6.36 17.11
N ALA A 123 -1.05 -7.62 16.95
CA ALA A 123 -0.14 -8.75 16.87
C ALA A 123 0.73 -8.71 15.59
N LEU A 124 0.14 -8.37 14.42
CA LEU A 124 0.86 -8.15 13.17
C LEU A 124 1.90 -7.04 13.33
N ILE A 125 1.48 -5.88 13.83
CA ILE A 125 2.33 -4.71 14.03
C ILE A 125 3.50 -5.05 14.99
N LYS A 126 3.22 -5.71 16.10
CA LYS A 126 4.25 -6.11 17.06
C LYS A 126 5.35 -6.95 16.43
N LYS A 127 4.97 -7.97 15.62
CA LYS A 127 5.93 -8.84 14.95
C LYS A 127 6.77 -8.08 13.89
N MET A 128 6.14 -7.20 13.10
CA MET A 128 6.83 -6.40 12.11
C MET A 128 7.78 -5.37 12.73
N LYS A 129 7.34 -4.67 13.78
CA LYS A 129 8.20 -3.72 14.53
C LYS A 129 9.41 -4.41 15.15
N ALA A 130 9.28 -5.65 15.63
CA ALA A 130 10.40 -6.43 16.18
C ALA A 130 11.50 -6.70 15.13
N GLN A 131 11.20 -6.59 13.84
CA GLN A 131 12.14 -6.71 12.73
C GLN A 131 12.50 -5.36 12.09
N ASN A 132 12.18 -4.24 12.75
CA ASN A 132 12.42 -2.87 12.26
C ASN A 132 11.75 -2.55 10.91
N ILE A 133 10.64 -3.20 10.59
CA ILE A 133 9.89 -2.97 9.36
C ILE A 133 9.05 -1.69 9.52
N ARG A 134 9.12 -0.78 8.53
CA ARG A 134 8.21 0.36 8.43
C ARG A 134 6.82 -0.14 8.04
N VAL A 135 5.84 0.04 8.93
CA VAL A 135 4.46 -0.39 8.69
C VAL A 135 3.60 0.81 8.31
N ILE A 136 2.85 0.66 7.22
CA ILE A 136 1.84 1.63 6.78
C ILE A 136 0.48 0.94 6.83
N LEU A 137 -0.44 1.49 7.62
CA LEU A 137 -1.79 0.95 7.72
C LEU A 137 -2.70 1.58 6.67
N CYS A 138 -3.52 0.75 6.02
CA CYS A 138 -4.53 1.22 5.08
C CYS A 138 -5.92 0.94 5.63
N THR A 139 -6.80 1.93 5.62
CA THR A 139 -8.22 1.67 5.86
C THR A 139 -8.84 0.92 4.67
N PRO A 140 -9.84 0.03 4.88
CA PRO A 140 -10.59 -0.56 3.78
C PRO A 140 -11.27 0.53 2.94
N THR A 141 -11.50 0.28 1.65
CA THR A 141 -12.10 1.24 0.72
C THR A 141 -13.61 1.30 0.84
N VAL A 142 -14.34 0.61 -0.03
CA VAL A 142 -15.80 0.69 -0.13
C VAL A 142 -16.45 -0.69 -0.28
N ILE A 143 -17.70 -0.80 0.18
CA ILE A 143 -18.64 -1.87 -0.14
C ILE A 143 -19.91 -1.18 -0.66
N GLY A 144 -19.90 -0.84 -1.96
CA GLY A 144 -20.83 0.06 -2.60
C GLY A 144 -20.32 1.50 -2.66
N GLU A 145 -20.66 2.19 -3.76
CA GLU A 145 -20.13 3.51 -4.13
C GLU A 145 -21.18 4.63 -3.99
N ARG A 146 -22.34 4.36 -3.38
CA ARG A 146 -23.32 5.42 -3.11
C ARG A 146 -22.77 6.40 -2.09
N ASN A 147 -22.96 7.67 -2.36
CA ASN A 147 -22.37 8.76 -1.58
C ASN A 147 -23.35 9.44 -0.59
N ASP A 148 -24.56 8.89 -0.48
CA ASP A 148 -25.63 9.36 0.40
C ASP A 148 -25.77 8.54 1.71
N ASN A 149 -24.78 7.69 2.01
CA ASN A 149 -24.75 6.74 3.13
C ASN A 149 -25.84 5.65 3.06
N SER A 150 -26.35 5.33 1.88
CA SER A 150 -27.35 4.29 1.68
C SER A 150 -26.75 2.91 1.39
N ASN A 151 -25.40 2.76 1.33
CA ASN A 151 -24.79 1.45 1.26
C ASN A 151 -24.97 0.73 2.60
N MET A 152 -25.50 -0.49 2.56
CA MET A 152 -25.89 -1.24 3.77
C MET A 152 -24.78 -1.41 4.80
N GLN A 153 -23.53 -1.44 4.37
CA GLN A 153 -22.36 -1.75 5.21
C GLN A 153 -21.48 -0.53 5.52
N ASP A 154 -21.93 0.69 5.16
CA ASP A 154 -21.15 1.93 5.41
C ASP A 154 -20.88 2.15 6.91
N GLY A 155 -21.88 1.88 7.76
CA GLY A 155 -21.72 2.01 9.22
C GLY A 155 -20.60 1.12 9.77
N ASP A 156 -20.62 -0.17 9.42
CA ASP A 156 -19.62 -1.12 9.85
C ASP A 156 -18.25 -0.78 9.26
N LEU A 157 -18.20 -0.45 7.97
CA LEU A 157 -16.95 -0.11 7.29
C LEU A 157 -16.29 1.16 7.85
N ASN A 158 -17.10 2.16 8.20
CA ASN A 158 -16.64 3.35 8.88
C ASN A 158 -16.13 3.04 10.31
N HIS A 159 -16.79 2.13 11.03
CA HIS A 159 -16.34 1.68 12.34
C HIS A 159 -14.97 0.97 12.26
N TYR A 160 -14.80 0.01 11.34
CA TYR A 160 -13.52 -0.69 11.17
C TYR A 160 -12.40 0.25 10.67
N SER A 161 -12.73 1.20 9.81
CA SER A 161 -11.80 2.25 9.40
C SER A 161 -11.36 3.12 10.59
N LYS A 162 -12.27 3.44 11.50
CA LYS A 162 -11.94 4.15 12.75
C LYS A 162 -11.00 3.35 13.62
N LEU A 163 -11.21 2.03 13.77
CA LEU A 163 -10.30 1.17 14.53
C LEU A 163 -8.88 1.22 13.97
N ILE A 164 -8.72 1.18 12.63
CA ILE A 164 -7.39 1.30 12.00
C ILE A 164 -6.76 2.67 12.26
N ARG A 165 -7.54 3.76 12.19
CA ARG A 165 -7.05 5.11 12.52
C ARG A 165 -6.56 5.18 13.98
N ASP A 166 -7.32 4.61 14.91
CA ASP A 166 -6.97 4.57 16.33
C ASP A 166 -5.70 3.72 16.56
N ILE A 167 -5.59 2.56 15.91
CA ILE A 167 -4.38 1.71 15.96
C ILE A 167 -3.16 2.45 15.41
N ALA A 168 -3.30 3.14 14.28
CA ALA A 168 -2.22 3.91 13.67
C ALA A 168 -1.73 5.00 14.63
N ALA A 169 -2.65 5.79 15.19
CA ALA A 169 -2.34 6.84 16.16
C ALA A 169 -1.66 6.29 17.43
N LYS A 170 -2.23 5.24 18.05
CA LYS A 170 -1.69 4.60 19.24
C LYS A 170 -0.28 4.07 19.05
N ASN A 171 0.02 3.52 17.89
CA ASN A 171 1.31 2.90 17.58
C ASN A 171 2.31 3.86 16.90
N ASN A 172 1.94 5.13 16.70
CA ASN A 172 2.70 6.12 15.94
C ASN A 172 3.10 5.58 14.55
N LEU A 173 2.12 5.04 13.81
CA LEU A 173 2.29 4.50 12.48
C LEU A 173 1.71 5.42 11.44
N GLN A 174 2.26 5.34 10.24
CA GLN A 174 1.70 6.04 9.09
C GLN A 174 0.37 5.41 8.67
N LEU A 175 -0.58 6.26 8.34
CA LEU A 175 -1.90 5.89 7.82
C LEU A 175 -2.05 6.32 6.37
N CYS A 176 -2.50 5.39 5.53
CA CYS A 176 -3.06 5.64 4.20
C CYS A 176 -4.60 5.51 4.34
N ASP A 177 -5.28 6.63 4.51
CA ASP A 177 -6.72 6.63 4.82
C ASP A 177 -7.58 6.48 3.55
N LEU A 178 -7.56 5.28 2.98
CA LEU A 178 -8.22 4.97 1.71
C LEU A 178 -9.73 5.15 1.78
N ARG A 179 -10.38 4.81 2.92
CA ARG A 179 -11.82 5.03 3.10
C ARG A 179 -12.20 6.49 2.85
N LYS A 180 -11.45 7.41 3.47
CA LYS A 180 -11.65 8.85 3.30
C LYS A 180 -11.46 9.27 1.85
N TYR A 181 -10.36 8.84 1.21
CA TYR A 181 -10.06 9.23 -0.16
C TYR A 181 -11.12 8.73 -1.15
N PHE A 182 -11.61 7.49 -0.99
CA PHE A 182 -12.63 6.93 -1.84
C PHE A 182 -13.96 7.65 -1.68
N GLN A 183 -14.39 7.90 -0.45
CA GLN A 183 -15.61 8.68 -0.18
C GLN A 183 -15.55 10.10 -0.77
N GLU A 184 -14.42 10.81 -0.60
CA GLU A 184 -14.23 12.13 -1.21
C GLU A 184 -14.28 12.10 -2.75
N TYR A 185 -13.74 11.02 -3.35
CA TYR A 185 -13.80 10.84 -4.80
C TYR A 185 -15.23 10.58 -5.27
N GLU A 186 -15.98 9.73 -4.59
CA GLU A 186 -17.38 9.39 -4.91
C GLU A 186 -18.31 10.60 -4.79
N VAL A 187 -18.19 11.38 -3.72
CA VAL A 187 -18.94 12.64 -3.59
C VAL A 187 -18.74 13.56 -4.79
N LYS A 188 -17.53 13.63 -5.31
CA LYS A 188 -17.19 14.51 -6.45
C LYS A 188 -17.58 13.92 -7.80
N ASN A 189 -17.47 12.59 -7.98
CA ASN A 189 -17.51 11.95 -9.29
C ASN A 189 -18.67 10.99 -9.49
N ASN A 190 -19.56 10.84 -8.49
CA ASN A 190 -20.76 10.00 -8.56
C ASN A 190 -22.04 10.81 -8.33
N PRO A 191 -22.38 11.80 -9.19
CA PRO A 191 -23.57 12.62 -9.00
C PRO A 191 -24.87 11.84 -9.18
N GLU A 192 -24.84 10.70 -9.87
CA GLU A 192 -25.99 9.82 -10.09
C GLU A 192 -26.20 8.83 -8.93
N ASN A 193 -25.39 8.87 -7.89
CA ASN A 193 -25.41 7.97 -6.74
C ASN A 193 -25.40 6.48 -7.12
N LYS A 194 -24.61 6.11 -8.13
CA LYS A 194 -24.44 4.73 -8.58
C LYS A 194 -23.82 3.87 -7.49
N GLU A 195 -24.24 2.62 -7.43
CA GLU A 195 -23.75 1.67 -6.44
C GLU A 195 -22.39 1.08 -6.81
N LYS A 196 -21.98 1.18 -8.09
CA LYS A 196 -20.73 0.63 -8.65
C LYS A 196 -20.37 1.33 -9.97
N GLU A 197 -19.22 0.94 -10.56
CA GLU A 197 -18.72 1.38 -11.86
C GLU A 197 -18.09 2.79 -11.86
N ILE A 198 -17.90 3.39 -10.70
CA ILE A 198 -17.09 4.60 -10.54
C ILE A 198 -15.62 4.22 -10.32
N LEU A 199 -15.33 3.51 -9.22
CA LEU A 199 -14.00 3.00 -8.86
C LEU A 199 -13.96 1.48 -8.78
N THR A 200 -15.13 0.81 -8.72
CA THR A 200 -15.25 -0.65 -8.59
C THR A 200 -16.02 -1.27 -9.76
N THR A 201 -15.87 -2.58 -9.96
CA THR A 201 -16.65 -3.35 -10.94
C THR A 201 -17.92 -3.94 -10.33
N ASP A 202 -17.84 -4.35 -9.06
CA ASP A 202 -18.86 -5.15 -8.37
C ASP A 202 -19.19 -4.61 -6.97
N ARG A 203 -18.88 -3.32 -6.70
CA ARG A 203 -19.02 -2.60 -5.43
C ARG A 203 -17.84 -2.77 -4.46
N VAL A 204 -16.88 -3.68 -4.75
CA VAL A 204 -15.74 -4.00 -3.88
C VAL A 204 -14.41 -4.02 -4.68
N HIS A 205 -14.36 -4.86 -5.73
CA HIS A 205 -13.14 -5.03 -6.51
C HIS A 205 -12.96 -3.88 -7.50
N LEU A 206 -11.74 -3.36 -7.55
CA LEU A 206 -11.45 -2.14 -8.29
C LEU A 206 -11.50 -2.35 -9.81
N ASN A 207 -12.09 -1.38 -10.50
CA ASN A 207 -11.92 -1.22 -11.93
C ASN A 207 -10.58 -0.51 -12.25
N GLU A 208 -10.29 -0.24 -13.51
CA GLU A 208 -9.04 0.42 -13.90
C GLU A 208 -8.87 1.80 -13.27
N THR A 209 -9.93 2.59 -13.20
CA THR A 209 -9.93 3.92 -12.55
C THR A 209 -9.64 3.81 -11.06
N GLY A 210 -10.27 2.84 -10.37
CA GLY A 210 -10.05 2.59 -8.96
C GLY A 210 -8.63 2.11 -8.66
N ASN A 211 -8.08 1.23 -9.49
CA ASN A 211 -6.69 0.78 -9.34
C ASN A 211 -5.70 1.93 -9.54
N LYS A 212 -5.93 2.81 -10.52
CA LYS A 212 -5.10 3.99 -10.74
C LYS A 212 -5.17 4.93 -9.53
N PHE A 213 -6.36 5.24 -9.05
CA PHE A 213 -6.56 6.10 -7.88
C PHE A 213 -5.91 5.52 -6.62
N LEU A 214 -6.06 4.20 -6.39
CA LEU A 214 -5.41 3.51 -5.28
C LEU A 214 -3.88 3.58 -5.39
N ALA A 215 -3.32 3.34 -6.59
CA ALA A 215 -1.89 3.43 -6.85
C ALA A 215 -1.34 4.82 -6.51
N GLU A 216 -2.01 5.88 -6.92
CA GLU A 216 -1.61 7.27 -6.61
C GLU A 216 -1.58 7.51 -5.09
N LYS A 217 -2.63 7.10 -4.34
CA LYS A 217 -2.71 7.29 -2.89
C LYS A 217 -1.67 6.46 -2.12
N MET A 218 -1.40 5.24 -2.55
CA MET A 218 -0.36 4.41 -1.94
C MET A 218 1.05 4.93 -2.28
N MET A 219 1.27 5.48 -3.49
CA MET A 219 2.53 6.16 -3.82
C MET A 219 2.76 7.39 -2.95
N GLU A 220 1.74 8.24 -2.76
CA GLU A 220 1.82 9.38 -1.83
C GLU A 220 2.24 8.92 -0.43
N ALA A 221 1.64 7.82 0.06
CA ALA A 221 1.98 7.26 1.36
C ALA A 221 3.40 6.65 1.40
N LEU A 222 3.83 5.96 0.35
CA LEU A 222 5.18 5.36 0.27
C LEU A 222 6.28 6.43 0.33
N LEU A 223 6.11 7.51 -0.43
CA LEU A 223 7.10 8.57 -0.58
C LEU A 223 7.10 9.58 0.59
N LYS A 224 6.07 9.61 1.41
CA LYS A 224 6.01 10.46 2.60
C LYS A 224 7.01 9.93 3.64
N LYS A 225 7.97 10.80 4.00
CA LYS A 225 8.97 10.55 5.05
C LYS A 225 8.41 10.81 6.44
#